data_affd0679f652a3a4f25966723fc47b9c
#
_entry.id   affd0679f652a3a4f25966723fc47b9c
#
_cell.length_a   1.000
_cell.length_b   1.000
_cell.length_c   1.000
_cell.angle_alpha   90.00
_cell.angle_beta   90.00
_cell.angle_gamma   90.00
#
_symmetry.space_group_name_H-M   'P 1'
#
loop_
_entity.id
_entity.type
_entity.pdbx_description
1 polymer ?
#
loop_
_entity_poly.entity_id
_entity_poly.type
_entity_poly.pdbx_seq_one_letter_code
_entity_poly.pdbx_strand_id
1 'polypeptide(L)'
;MAGRLLGVIGYPIGHSLSPAMQRAAIEAAGLPYRYTAMEVPPEQLAETVSSLKSASFRGFNVTIPHKTAVMPLLDEIQEDARRIGAVNTVVQEQGRLIGYNTDAAGFVEGLRSAGETAAHKNVVLLGAG
;
A
#
# COMPACT_ATOMS: atom_id res chain seq x y z
N MET A 1 0.93 6.22 -25.60
CA MET A 1 0.44 6.43 -24.22
C MET A 1 1.57 6.19 -23.24
N ALA A 2 1.83 7.14 -22.38
CA ALA A 2 2.74 6.90 -21.27
C ALA A 2 2.17 5.75 -20.43
N GLY A 3 2.97 4.69 -20.20
CA GLY A 3 2.57 3.57 -19.36
C GLY A 3 2.23 4.10 -17.96
N ARG A 4 1.10 3.65 -17.43
CA ARG A 4 0.69 4.02 -16.07
C ARG A 4 1.64 3.37 -15.08
N LEU A 5 2.18 4.15 -14.17
CA LEU A 5 3.14 3.70 -13.17
C LEU A 5 2.42 3.34 -11.86
N LEU A 6 2.85 2.23 -11.29
CA LEU A 6 2.54 1.79 -9.94
C LEU A 6 3.85 1.54 -9.19
N GLY A 7 3.80 1.52 -7.88
CA GLY A 7 5.00 1.23 -7.12
C GLY A 7 4.76 0.94 -5.65
N VAL A 8 5.84 0.73 -4.93
CA VAL A 8 5.85 0.65 -3.46
C VAL A 8 6.93 1.57 -2.91
N ILE A 9 6.60 2.31 -1.87
CA ILE A 9 7.54 3.12 -1.10
C ILE A 9 7.79 2.49 0.27
N GLY A 10 9.03 2.51 0.70
CA GLY A 10 9.45 1.99 2.00
C GLY A 10 10.93 2.24 2.25
N TYR A 11 11.42 1.87 3.45
CA TYR A 11 12.83 2.03 3.80
C TYR A 11 13.24 1.06 4.93
N PRO A 12 14.20 0.16 4.67
CA PRO A 12 14.71 -0.23 3.35
C PRO A 12 13.65 -0.97 2.52
N ILE A 13 13.77 -0.98 1.20
CA ILE A 13 12.77 -1.58 0.30
C ILE A 13 13.30 -2.78 -0.50
N GLY A 14 14.63 -3.00 -0.50
CA GLY A 14 15.28 -4.01 -1.35
C GLY A 14 14.83 -5.45 -1.14
N HIS A 15 14.27 -5.77 0.02
CA HIS A 15 13.77 -7.11 0.35
C HIS A 15 12.28 -7.33 0.03
N SER A 16 11.60 -6.31 -0.47
CA SER A 16 10.16 -6.41 -0.76
C SER A 16 9.88 -7.36 -1.92
N LEU A 17 8.95 -8.28 -1.71
CA LEU A 17 8.44 -9.17 -2.75
C LEU A 17 7.28 -8.54 -3.54
N SER A 18 6.81 -7.37 -3.13
CA SER A 18 5.71 -6.67 -3.81
C SER A 18 5.95 -6.45 -5.30
N PRO A 19 7.15 -6.03 -5.76
CA PRO A 19 7.39 -5.87 -7.18
C PRO A 19 7.22 -7.16 -7.99
N ALA A 20 7.71 -8.29 -7.47
CA ALA A 20 7.57 -9.59 -8.17
C ALA A 20 6.10 -10.02 -8.23
N MET A 21 5.40 -9.95 -7.10
CA MET A 21 3.98 -10.31 -6.99
C MET A 21 3.09 -9.43 -7.87
N GLN A 22 3.26 -8.11 -7.80
CA GLN A 22 2.44 -7.17 -8.56
C GLN A 22 2.70 -7.23 -10.07
N ARG A 23 3.95 -7.43 -10.48
CA ARG A 23 4.27 -7.61 -11.91
C ARG A 23 3.61 -8.86 -12.47
N ALA A 24 3.65 -9.97 -11.74
CA ALA A 24 2.98 -11.20 -12.15
C ALA A 24 1.46 -11.01 -12.29
N ALA A 25 0.84 -10.30 -11.34
CA ALA A 25 -0.59 -9.99 -11.39
C ALA A 25 -0.95 -9.05 -12.56
N ILE A 26 -0.15 -8.03 -12.81
CA ILE A 26 -0.32 -7.09 -13.93
C ILE A 26 -0.23 -7.83 -15.26
N GLU A 27 0.77 -8.70 -15.42
CA GLU A 27 0.96 -9.52 -16.62
C GLU A 27 -0.21 -10.48 -16.84
N ALA A 28 -0.60 -11.22 -15.81
CA ALA A 28 -1.73 -12.16 -15.87
C ALA A 28 -3.06 -11.48 -16.22
N ALA A 29 -3.24 -10.23 -15.77
CA ALA A 29 -4.43 -9.42 -16.06
C ALA A 29 -4.35 -8.67 -17.41
N GLY A 30 -3.23 -8.73 -18.13
CA GLY A 30 -3.02 -8.00 -19.38
C GLY A 30 -3.11 -6.47 -19.23
N LEU A 31 -2.73 -5.94 -18.07
CA LEU A 31 -2.86 -4.52 -17.78
C LEU A 31 -1.62 -3.72 -18.22
N PRO A 32 -1.80 -2.48 -18.72
CA PRO A 32 -0.71 -1.64 -19.22
C PRO A 32 0.00 -0.88 -18.09
N TYR A 33 0.32 -1.56 -16.99
CA TYR A 33 1.01 -0.95 -15.86
C TYR A 33 2.44 -1.45 -15.72
N ARG A 34 3.28 -0.61 -15.11
CA ARG A 34 4.60 -0.99 -14.61
C ARG A 34 4.65 -0.79 -13.11
N TYR A 35 5.26 -1.72 -12.41
CA TYR A 35 5.40 -1.66 -10.96
C TYR A 35 6.87 -1.58 -10.55
N THR A 36 7.22 -0.62 -9.70
CA THR A 36 8.58 -0.39 -9.24
C THR A 36 8.67 -0.25 -7.72
N ALA A 37 9.82 -0.61 -7.14
CA ALA A 37 10.14 -0.28 -5.76
C ALA A 37 10.91 1.05 -5.71
N MET A 38 10.57 1.87 -4.73
CA MET A 38 11.22 3.16 -4.48
C MET A 38 11.66 3.20 -3.02
N GLU A 39 12.98 3.27 -2.82
CA GLU A 39 13.54 3.46 -1.49
C GLU A 39 13.41 4.91 -1.07
N VAL A 40 12.68 5.15 0.02
CA VAL A 40 12.34 6.50 0.48
C VAL A 40 12.70 6.62 1.94
N PRO A 41 13.82 7.27 2.28
CA PRO A 41 14.14 7.61 3.66
C PRO A 41 13.03 8.48 4.31
N PRO A 42 12.81 8.36 5.63
CA PRO A 42 11.74 9.10 6.31
C PRO A 42 11.71 10.60 6.04
N GLU A 43 12.86 11.23 5.98
CA GLU A 43 13.01 12.68 5.72
C GLU A 43 12.62 13.09 4.29
N GLN A 44 12.54 12.15 3.37
CA GLN A 44 12.16 12.39 1.97
C GLN A 44 10.69 12.05 1.67
N LEU A 45 9.94 11.55 2.65
CA LEU A 45 8.59 11.05 2.42
C LEU A 45 7.66 12.12 1.84
N ALA A 46 7.63 13.30 2.43
CA ALA A 46 6.73 14.38 2.01
C ALA A 46 7.01 14.85 0.58
N GLU A 47 8.29 15.03 0.25
CA GLU A 47 8.71 15.41 -1.10
C GLU A 47 8.38 14.33 -2.12
N THR A 48 8.63 13.06 -1.77
CA THR A 48 8.33 11.91 -2.63
C THR A 48 6.83 11.81 -2.91
N VAL A 49 5.98 11.91 -1.89
CA VAL A 49 4.52 11.85 -2.06
C VAL A 49 4.02 12.98 -2.95
N SER A 50 4.55 14.20 -2.77
CA SER A 50 4.23 15.34 -3.62
C SER A 50 4.64 15.11 -5.08
N SER A 51 5.82 14.54 -5.29
CA SER A 51 6.33 14.20 -6.63
C SER A 51 5.49 13.10 -7.30
N LEU A 52 5.08 12.07 -6.56
CA LEU A 52 4.21 11.01 -7.07
C LEU A 52 2.82 11.54 -7.46
N LYS A 53 2.29 12.53 -6.71
CA LYS A 53 1.02 13.20 -7.02
C LYS A 53 1.06 13.93 -8.36
N SER A 54 2.19 14.55 -8.70
CA SER A 54 2.36 15.31 -9.95
C SER A 54 2.82 14.47 -11.13
N ALA A 55 3.27 13.23 -10.90
CA ALA A 55 3.79 12.33 -11.92
C ALA A 55 2.70 11.42 -12.53
N SER A 56 3.10 10.58 -13.48
CA SER A 56 2.20 9.62 -14.16
C SER A 56 1.88 8.37 -13.32
N PHE A 57 1.96 8.46 -12.00
CA PHE A 57 1.59 7.38 -11.10
C PHE A 57 0.08 7.28 -10.95
N ARG A 58 -0.45 6.06 -11.10
CA ARG A 58 -1.86 5.75 -10.82
C ARG A 58 -2.09 5.49 -9.34
N GLY A 59 -1.06 5.03 -8.65
CA GLY A 59 -1.07 4.74 -7.24
C GLY A 59 0.19 4.05 -6.78
N PHE A 60 0.33 3.88 -5.48
CA PHE A 60 1.48 3.22 -4.88
C PHE A 60 1.11 2.54 -3.56
N ASN A 61 1.80 1.46 -3.27
CA ASN A 61 1.75 0.84 -1.96
C ASN A 61 2.71 1.54 -1.00
N VAL A 62 2.40 1.45 0.28
CA VAL A 62 3.20 2.02 1.37
C VAL A 62 3.54 0.90 2.35
N THR A 63 4.83 0.74 2.63
CA THR A 63 5.29 -0.21 3.64
C THR A 63 6.11 0.48 4.73
N ILE A 64 6.70 -0.31 5.62
CA ILE A 64 7.54 0.19 6.72
C ILE A 64 8.60 1.17 6.20
N PRO A 65 8.80 2.33 6.87
CA PRO A 65 8.18 2.81 8.11
C PRO A 65 7.06 3.83 7.88
N HIS A 66 6.47 3.89 6.70
CA HIS A 66 5.70 5.04 6.22
C HIS A 66 4.18 4.93 6.38
N LYS A 67 3.63 3.76 6.76
CA LYS A 67 2.17 3.51 6.76
C LYS A 67 1.36 4.50 7.60
N THR A 68 1.92 4.99 8.70
CA THR A 68 1.29 6.02 9.55
C THR A 68 1.70 7.43 9.10
N ALA A 69 2.99 7.62 8.81
CA ALA A 69 3.55 8.92 8.47
C ALA A 69 3.00 9.50 7.15
N VAL A 70 2.55 8.65 6.22
CA VAL A 70 1.97 9.07 4.94
C VAL A 70 0.57 9.69 5.11
N MET A 71 -0.16 9.35 6.17
CA MET A 71 -1.56 9.73 6.33
C MET A 71 -1.82 11.25 6.25
N PRO A 72 -1.07 12.12 6.94
CA PRO A 72 -1.29 13.58 6.86
C PRO A 72 -0.91 14.19 5.49
N LEU A 73 -0.26 13.42 4.61
CA LEU A 73 0.14 13.86 3.28
C LEU A 73 -0.91 13.55 2.20
N LEU A 74 -2.00 12.87 2.56
CA LEU A 74 -3.05 12.44 1.65
C LEU A 74 -4.24 13.41 1.67
N ASP A 75 -4.94 13.50 0.56
CA ASP A 75 -6.14 14.36 0.44
C ASP A 75 -7.36 13.73 1.09
N GLU A 76 -7.42 12.40 1.13
CA GLU A 76 -8.52 11.64 1.72
C GLU A 76 -8.00 10.31 2.27
N ILE A 77 -8.60 9.83 3.34
CA ILE A 77 -8.32 8.51 3.92
C ILE A 77 -9.65 7.80 4.11
N GLN A 78 -9.75 6.60 3.56
CA GLN A 78 -10.93 5.77 3.70
C GLN A 78 -11.15 5.35 5.16
N GLU A 79 -12.41 5.15 5.52
CA GLU A 79 -12.85 4.93 6.90
C GLU A 79 -12.08 3.80 7.59
N ASP A 80 -11.92 2.65 6.94
CA ASP A 80 -11.20 1.50 7.50
C ASP A 80 -9.73 1.83 7.79
N ALA A 81 -9.05 2.51 6.85
CA ALA A 81 -7.66 2.93 7.04
C ALA A 81 -7.54 3.96 8.18
N ARG A 82 -8.52 4.85 8.33
CA ARG A 82 -8.58 5.81 9.42
C ARG A 82 -8.74 5.12 10.77
N ARG A 83 -9.64 4.15 10.86
CA ARG A 83 -9.86 3.36 12.08
C ARG A 83 -8.66 2.51 12.47
N ILE A 84 -7.97 1.95 11.49
CA ILE A 84 -6.74 1.16 11.68
C ILE A 84 -5.57 2.07 12.08
N GLY A 85 -5.53 3.30 11.59
CA GLY A 85 -4.45 4.25 11.84
C GLY A 85 -3.21 4.01 10.96
N ALA A 86 -3.39 3.35 9.82
CA ALA A 86 -2.32 3.07 8.86
C ALA A 86 -2.87 2.96 7.43
N VAL A 87 -2.08 3.41 6.47
CA VAL A 87 -2.34 3.31 5.03
C VAL A 87 -1.26 2.46 4.38
N ASN A 88 -1.65 1.44 3.61
CA ASN A 88 -0.73 0.63 2.83
C ASN A 88 -0.91 0.77 1.31
N THR A 89 -1.95 1.47 0.89
CA THR A 89 -2.29 1.64 -0.53
C THR A 89 -2.80 3.05 -0.77
N VAL A 90 -2.23 3.74 -1.73
CA VAL A 90 -2.65 5.08 -2.15
C VAL A 90 -3.04 5.04 -3.62
N VAL A 91 -4.21 5.56 -3.93
CA VAL A 91 -4.72 5.69 -5.31
C VAL A 91 -4.78 7.17 -5.67
N GLN A 92 -4.33 7.48 -6.88
CA GLN A 92 -4.47 8.82 -7.43
C GLN A 92 -5.69 8.90 -8.34
N GLU A 93 -6.65 9.72 -7.95
CA GLU A 93 -7.88 9.96 -8.70
C GLU A 93 -8.12 11.46 -8.85
N GLN A 94 -8.25 11.92 -10.10
CA GLN A 94 -8.53 13.33 -10.41
C GLN A 94 -7.58 14.32 -9.69
N GLY A 95 -6.29 13.97 -9.59
CA GLY A 95 -5.29 14.79 -8.92
C GLY A 95 -5.33 14.73 -7.38
N ARG A 96 -6.16 13.86 -6.79
CA ARG A 96 -6.24 13.63 -5.34
C ARG A 96 -5.60 12.30 -4.97
N LEU A 97 -4.96 12.24 -3.82
CA LEU A 97 -4.40 11.04 -3.22
C LEU A 97 -5.36 10.49 -2.16
N ILE A 98 -5.84 9.28 -2.37
CA ILE A 98 -6.81 8.61 -1.49
C ILE A 98 -6.12 7.39 -0.86
N GLY A 99 -6.09 7.34 0.46
CA GLY A 99 -5.45 6.28 1.25
C GLY A 99 -6.40 5.17 1.66
N TYR A 100 -5.93 3.94 1.53
CA TYR A 100 -6.63 2.69 1.88
C TYR A 100 -5.77 1.82 2.77
N ASN A 101 -6.41 0.89 3.48
CA ASN A 101 -5.73 -0.22 4.13
C ASN A 101 -6.32 -1.55 3.66
N THR A 102 -5.51 -2.35 2.98
CA THR A 102 -5.86 -3.68 2.50
C THR A 102 -5.26 -4.79 3.36
N ASP A 103 -4.40 -4.46 4.33
CA ASP A 103 -3.72 -5.44 5.18
C ASP A 103 -4.70 -6.16 6.10
N ALA A 104 -5.60 -5.44 6.76
CA ALA A 104 -6.55 -6.01 7.71
C ALA A 104 -7.52 -6.97 7.01
N ALA A 105 -8.16 -6.52 5.93
CA ALA A 105 -9.07 -7.37 5.15
C ALA A 105 -8.33 -8.56 4.53
N GLY A 106 -7.11 -8.36 4.04
CA GLY A 106 -6.26 -9.41 3.48
C GLY A 106 -5.90 -10.48 4.51
N PHE A 107 -5.59 -10.08 5.74
CA PHE A 107 -5.31 -11.02 6.83
C PHE A 107 -6.55 -11.88 7.15
N VAL A 108 -7.71 -11.27 7.31
CA VAL A 108 -8.97 -11.99 7.59
C VAL A 108 -9.33 -12.94 6.46
N GLU A 109 -9.17 -12.50 5.21
CA GLU A 109 -9.42 -13.35 4.04
C GLU A 109 -8.42 -14.51 3.95
N GLY A 110 -7.16 -14.28 4.31
CA GLY A 110 -6.14 -15.33 4.42
C GLY A 110 -6.54 -16.43 5.41
N LEU A 111 -7.04 -16.05 6.60
CA LEU A 111 -7.57 -17.01 7.57
C LEU A 111 -8.75 -17.80 7.00
N ARG A 112 -9.69 -17.11 6.37
CA ARG A 112 -10.87 -17.75 5.77
C ARG A 112 -10.48 -18.73 4.67
N SER A 113 -9.54 -18.38 3.82
CA SER A 113 -9.04 -19.24 2.75
C SER A 113 -8.31 -20.49 3.28
N ALA A 114 -7.72 -20.39 4.49
CA ALA A 114 -7.12 -21.52 5.19
C ALA A 114 -8.15 -22.38 5.96
N GLY A 115 -9.45 -22.08 5.87
CA GLY A 115 -10.51 -22.75 6.61
C GLY A 115 -10.61 -22.33 8.08
N GLU A 116 -10.00 -21.21 8.43
CA GLU A 116 -9.95 -20.71 9.81
C GLU A 116 -10.82 -19.46 10.02
N THR A 117 -11.22 -19.25 11.27
CA THR A 117 -11.91 -18.02 11.70
C THR A 117 -11.48 -17.66 13.12
N ALA A 118 -11.46 -16.38 13.43
CA ALA A 118 -11.23 -15.90 14.80
C ALA A 118 -12.49 -15.90 15.66
N ALA A 119 -13.66 -16.09 15.06
CA ALA A 119 -14.94 -16.10 15.76
C ALA A 119 -14.98 -17.25 16.80
N HIS A 120 -15.33 -16.90 18.04
CA HIS A 120 -15.43 -17.83 19.17
C HIS A 120 -14.12 -18.59 19.50
N LYS A 121 -12.97 -18.02 19.13
CA LYS A 121 -11.64 -18.58 19.46
C LYS A 121 -10.89 -17.67 20.42
N ASN A 122 -10.04 -18.28 21.24
CA ASN A 122 -9.04 -17.54 22.01
C ASN A 122 -7.87 -17.21 21.09
N VAL A 123 -7.58 -15.94 20.95
CA VAL A 123 -6.52 -15.44 20.08
C VAL A 123 -5.42 -14.81 20.92
N VAL A 124 -4.18 -15.17 20.66
CA VAL A 124 -3.00 -14.52 21.24
C VAL A 124 -2.31 -13.72 20.15
N LEU A 125 -2.16 -12.42 20.36
CA LEU A 125 -1.47 -11.54 19.46
C LEU A 125 -0.06 -11.24 20.02
N LEU A 126 0.97 -11.59 19.26
CA LEU A 126 2.37 -11.32 19.61
C LEU A 126 2.83 -10.07 18.86
N GLY A 127 2.80 -8.92 19.55
CA GLY A 127 3.12 -7.61 18.98
C GLY A 127 1.87 -6.79 18.64
N ALA A 128 2.05 -5.50 18.50
CA ALA A 128 0.98 -4.54 18.22
C ALA A 128 1.47 -3.34 17.37
N GLY A 129 2.68 -3.42 16.85
CA GLY A 129 3.31 -2.38 16.03
C GLY A 129 3.14 -2.58 14.55
#